data_b273df0de6bff45fa245f3e05da986b6
#
_entry.id   b273df0de6bff45fa245f3e05da986b6
#
_cell.length_a   1.000
_cell.length_b   1.000
_cell.length_c   1.000
_cell.angle_alpha   90.00
_cell.angle_beta   90.00
_cell.angle_gamma   90.00
#
_symmetry.space_group_name_H-M   'P 1'
#
loop_
_entity.id
_entity.type
_entity.pdbx_description
1 polymer ?
#
loop_
_entity_poly.entity_id
_entity_poly.type
_entity_poly.pdbx_seq_one_letter_code
_entity_poly.pdbx_strand_id
1 'polypeptide(L)'
;VIRENDEKGIRSSKFDSILRVKRVPVQAVYLDDNEIQSLIDYIPHGSVERYVKRMFILECLCGARLSDCHNITPENIDDTGKYIVYVAQKTKAEVRVPLHKKLRPFLVCGTADEPVGGVVDVYFNKVLREICSNCGIDTRVKVFKCGKYESGPKFKFVSSHTGRRSFATNLSKKGVPVE
;
A
#
# COMPACT_ATOMS: atom_id res chain seq x y z
N VAL A 1 15.85 -3.93 25.65
CA VAL A 1 15.62 -4.79 26.85
C VAL A 1 16.72 -5.84 27.00
N ILE A 2 17.09 -6.63 25.96
CA ILE A 2 18.13 -7.68 26.08
C ILE A 2 19.53 -7.06 26.33
N ARG A 3 19.90 -6.01 25.58
CA ARG A 3 21.19 -5.29 25.78
C ARG A 3 21.30 -4.61 27.13
N GLU A 4 20.22 -4.05 27.64
CA GLU A 4 20.13 -3.43 28.96
C GLU A 4 20.36 -4.45 30.10
N ASN A 5 19.98 -5.71 29.91
CA ASN A 5 20.20 -6.80 30.82
C ASN A 5 21.66 -7.32 30.80
N ASP A 6 22.33 -7.27 29.64
CA ASP A 6 23.75 -7.61 29.49
C ASP A 6 24.64 -6.61 30.27
N GLU A 7 24.30 -5.31 30.22
CA GLU A 7 24.96 -4.26 31.02
C GLU A 7 24.79 -4.47 32.53
N LYS A 8 23.72 -5.13 32.96
CA LYS A 8 23.47 -5.51 34.37
C LYS A 8 24.08 -6.88 34.75
N GLY A 9 24.92 -7.47 33.89
CA GLY A 9 25.57 -8.74 34.13
C GLY A 9 24.68 -9.98 34.03
N ILE A 10 23.46 -9.83 33.48
CA ILE A 10 22.55 -10.96 33.23
C ILE A 10 22.87 -11.52 31.83
N ARG A 11 23.51 -12.70 31.80
CA ARG A 11 23.86 -13.34 30.52
C ARG A 11 22.60 -13.73 29.72
N SER A 12 22.24 -12.92 28.75
CA SER A 12 21.09 -13.15 27.85
C SER A 12 21.43 -13.99 26.60
N SER A 13 22.72 -14.27 26.36
CA SER A 13 23.21 -14.99 25.17
C SER A 13 22.57 -16.37 24.95
N LYS A 14 22.11 -17.04 26.01
CA LYS A 14 21.35 -18.31 25.86
C LYS A 14 19.96 -18.16 25.29
N PHE A 15 19.37 -16.95 25.30
CA PHE A 15 18.03 -16.67 24.82
C PHE A 15 18.00 -16.19 23.37
N ASP A 16 19.11 -15.72 22.83
CA ASP A 16 19.19 -15.20 21.45
C ASP A 16 18.77 -16.23 20.40
N SER A 17 19.08 -17.51 20.61
CA SER A 17 18.67 -18.59 19.72
C SER A 17 17.19 -18.96 19.86
N ILE A 18 16.61 -18.76 21.04
CA ILE A 18 15.21 -19.07 21.36
C ILE A 18 14.31 -17.93 20.89
N LEU A 19 14.78 -16.69 21.02
CA LEU A 19 14.05 -15.47 20.66
C LEU A 19 14.16 -15.10 19.18
N ARG A 20 14.97 -15.82 18.39
CA ARG A 20 15.00 -15.63 16.94
C ARG A 20 13.67 -16.07 16.33
N VAL A 21 12.80 -15.11 16.11
CA VAL A 21 11.61 -15.30 15.26
C VAL A 21 12.11 -15.74 13.87
N LYS A 22 11.91 -17.01 13.52
CA LYS A 22 12.17 -17.50 12.16
C LYS A 22 11.29 -16.67 11.21
N ARG A 23 11.91 -15.74 10.49
CA ARG A 23 11.21 -15.01 9.42
C ARG A 23 10.92 -16.02 8.30
N VAL A 24 9.70 -16.50 8.24
CA VAL A 24 9.22 -17.23 7.08
C VAL A 24 9.14 -16.23 5.93
N PRO A 25 9.79 -16.49 4.78
CA PRO A 25 9.64 -15.59 3.63
C PRO A 25 8.16 -15.60 3.21
N VAL A 26 7.46 -14.54 3.54
CA VAL A 26 6.06 -14.35 3.15
C VAL A 26 6.07 -13.85 1.73
N GLN A 27 5.58 -14.66 0.80
CA GLN A 27 5.32 -14.21 -0.56
C GLN A 27 4.12 -13.26 -0.52
N ALA A 28 4.45 -11.99 -0.41
CA ALA A 28 3.45 -10.95 -0.26
C ALA A 28 2.86 -10.59 -1.62
N VAL A 29 1.53 -10.48 -1.70
CA VAL A 29 0.82 -10.07 -2.92
C VAL A 29 1.13 -8.61 -3.25
N TYR A 30 1.44 -8.35 -4.51
CA TYR A 30 1.58 -7.01 -5.09
C TYR A 30 0.91 -7.01 -6.48
N LEU A 31 0.55 -5.85 -7.00
CA LEU A 31 0.04 -5.67 -8.35
C LEU A 31 1.16 -5.16 -9.26
N ASP A 32 1.26 -5.74 -10.45
CA ASP A 32 2.18 -5.25 -11.48
C ASP A 32 1.61 -4.03 -12.23
N ASP A 33 2.42 -3.46 -13.14
CA ASP A 33 2.06 -2.26 -13.88
C ASP A 33 0.80 -2.46 -14.77
N ASN A 34 0.56 -3.68 -15.29
CA ASN A 34 -0.61 -4.00 -16.12
C ASN A 34 -1.88 -4.10 -15.27
N GLU A 35 -1.79 -4.76 -14.12
CA GLU A 35 -2.90 -4.87 -13.17
C GLU A 35 -3.28 -3.50 -12.59
N ILE A 36 -2.29 -2.64 -12.31
CA ILE A 36 -2.54 -1.25 -11.90
C ILE A 36 -3.20 -0.48 -13.04
N GLN A 37 -2.80 -0.71 -14.30
CA GLN A 37 -3.45 -0.08 -15.45
C GLN A 37 -4.91 -0.51 -15.58
N SER A 38 -5.23 -1.80 -15.42
CA SER A 38 -6.62 -2.28 -15.43
C SER A 38 -7.48 -1.60 -14.37
N LEU A 39 -6.90 -1.33 -13.18
CA LEU A 39 -7.58 -0.56 -12.14
C LEU A 39 -7.78 0.92 -12.53
N ILE A 40 -6.81 1.52 -13.21
CA ILE A 40 -6.93 2.91 -13.71
C ILE A 40 -8.05 3.01 -14.73
N ASP A 41 -8.20 2.02 -15.61
CA ASP A 41 -9.19 1.99 -16.68
C ASP A 41 -10.58 1.56 -16.19
N TYR A 42 -10.68 0.94 -15.01
CA TYR A 42 -11.95 0.52 -14.42
C TYR A 42 -12.89 1.73 -14.20
N ILE A 43 -14.16 1.57 -14.61
CA ILE A 43 -15.20 2.60 -14.41
C ILE A 43 -15.98 2.26 -13.14
N PRO A 44 -15.88 3.06 -12.05
CA PRO A 44 -16.56 2.79 -10.79
C PRO A 44 -18.07 3.05 -10.89
N HIS A 45 -18.86 2.17 -10.28
CA HIS A 45 -20.33 2.23 -10.31
C HIS A 45 -20.97 3.14 -9.23
N GLY A 46 -20.17 3.75 -8.35
CA GLY A 46 -20.69 4.61 -7.30
C GLY A 46 -19.61 5.40 -6.57
N SER A 47 -20.03 6.23 -5.61
CA SER A 47 -19.12 7.10 -4.84
C SER A 47 -18.10 6.30 -4.03
N VAL A 48 -18.52 5.20 -3.40
CA VAL A 48 -17.63 4.36 -2.59
C VAL A 48 -16.57 3.68 -3.45
N GLU A 49 -16.93 3.10 -4.60
CA GLU A 49 -15.95 2.50 -5.51
C GLU A 49 -15.00 3.54 -6.08
N ARG A 50 -15.50 4.73 -6.42
CA ARG A 50 -14.68 5.85 -6.90
C ARG A 50 -13.65 6.25 -5.86
N TYR A 51 -14.08 6.39 -4.62
CA TYR A 51 -13.21 6.69 -3.49
C TYR A 51 -12.15 5.60 -3.26
N VAL A 52 -12.57 4.32 -3.16
CA VAL A 52 -11.65 3.19 -2.91
C VAL A 52 -10.64 3.04 -4.04
N LYS A 53 -11.09 3.14 -5.30
CA LYS A 53 -10.22 3.14 -6.48
C LYS A 53 -9.19 4.26 -6.39
N ARG A 54 -9.62 5.50 -6.13
CA ARG A 54 -8.74 6.68 -6.05
C ARG A 54 -7.67 6.48 -4.99
N MET A 55 -8.07 6.14 -3.78
CA MET A 55 -7.14 5.94 -2.66
C MET A 55 -6.12 4.84 -2.94
N PHE A 56 -6.57 3.72 -3.49
CA PHE A 56 -5.68 2.60 -3.79
C PHE A 56 -4.71 2.91 -4.94
N ILE A 57 -5.12 3.66 -5.96
CA ILE A 57 -4.22 4.12 -7.03
C ILE A 57 -3.18 5.09 -6.47
N LEU A 58 -3.53 5.99 -5.54
CA LEU A 58 -2.58 6.83 -4.83
C LEU A 58 -1.52 5.98 -4.12
N GLU A 59 -1.93 4.96 -3.36
CA GLU A 59 -0.98 4.03 -2.72
C GLU A 59 -0.06 3.33 -3.73
N CYS A 60 -0.61 2.87 -4.87
CA CYS A 60 0.14 2.15 -5.90
C CYS A 60 1.16 3.03 -6.64
N LEU A 61 0.89 4.32 -6.81
CA LEU A 61 1.70 5.22 -7.64
C LEU A 61 2.57 6.20 -6.87
N CYS A 62 2.30 6.44 -5.58
CA CYS A 62 3.15 7.28 -4.73
C CYS A 62 3.64 6.58 -3.46
N GLY A 63 3.18 5.39 -3.17
CA GLY A 63 3.60 4.62 -2.00
C GLY A 63 3.17 5.21 -0.65
N ALA A 64 2.28 6.18 -0.63
CA ALA A 64 1.74 6.75 0.60
C ALA A 64 0.93 5.70 1.39
N ARG A 65 0.79 5.88 2.70
CA ARG A 65 -0.17 5.08 3.48
C ARG A 65 -1.60 5.56 3.19
N LEU A 66 -2.57 4.69 3.35
CA LEU A 66 -3.99 5.04 3.16
C LEU A 66 -4.37 6.30 3.96
N SER A 67 -3.93 6.39 5.23
CA SER A 67 -4.13 7.58 6.05
C SER A 67 -3.52 8.86 5.47
N ASP A 68 -2.38 8.76 4.80
CA ASP A 68 -1.71 9.90 4.19
C ASP A 68 -2.38 10.29 2.87
N CYS A 69 -2.91 9.31 2.11
CA CYS A 69 -3.60 9.53 0.83
C CYS A 69 -4.79 10.48 0.93
N HIS A 70 -5.46 10.53 2.08
CA HIS A 70 -6.57 11.46 2.33
C HIS A 70 -6.18 12.93 2.20
N ASN A 71 -4.91 13.25 2.52
CA ASN A 71 -4.41 14.62 2.56
C ASN A 71 -3.55 14.96 1.33
N ILE A 72 -3.41 14.03 0.39
CA ILE A 72 -2.65 14.29 -0.85
C ILE A 72 -3.60 14.89 -1.89
N THR A 73 -3.38 16.16 -2.18
CA THR A 73 -4.16 16.99 -3.11
C THR A 73 -3.25 17.55 -4.21
N PRO A 74 -3.76 18.25 -5.23
CA PRO A 74 -2.93 18.94 -6.21
C PRO A 74 -1.95 19.95 -5.60
N GLU A 75 -2.26 20.50 -4.42
CA GLU A 75 -1.41 21.45 -3.71
C GLU A 75 -0.11 20.85 -3.18
N ASN A 76 -0.05 19.51 -3.09
CA ASN A 76 1.15 18.79 -2.72
C ASN A 76 2.15 18.63 -3.88
N ILE A 77 1.82 19.08 -5.09
CA ILE A 77 2.76 19.09 -6.20
C ILE A 77 3.73 20.26 -5.96
N ASP A 78 5.02 19.98 -5.99
CA ASP A 78 6.04 21.00 -5.84
C ASP A 78 6.06 22.01 -7.01
N ASP A 79 6.73 23.15 -6.82
CA ASP A 79 6.81 24.23 -7.82
C ASP A 79 7.41 23.76 -9.16
N THR A 80 8.19 22.67 -9.15
CA THR A 80 8.76 22.09 -10.37
C THR A 80 7.77 21.22 -11.13
N GLY A 81 6.65 20.86 -10.53
CA GLY A 81 5.65 19.94 -11.07
C GLY A 81 6.11 18.50 -11.23
N LYS A 82 7.24 18.14 -10.61
CA LYS A 82 7.89 16.82 -10.74
C LYS A 82 7.71 15.91 -9.56
N TYR A 83 7.40 16.45 -8.39
CA TYR A 83 7.31 15.70 -7.14
C TYR A 83 6.00 15.98 -6.41
N ILE A 84 5.56 15.00 -5.63
CA ILE A 84 4.56 15.17 -4.56
C ILE A 84 5.33 15.28 -3.25
N VAL A 85 5.02 16.32 -2.47
CA VAL A 85 5.63 16.57 -1.16
C VAL A 85 4.52 16.60 -0.11
N TYR A 86 4.65 15.75 0.91
CA TYR A 86 3.70 15.70 2.01
C TYR A 86 4.37 15.29 3.33
N VAL A 87 3.74 15.60 4.45
CA VAL A 87 4.21 15.17 5.77
C VAL A 87 3.46 13.91 6.18
N ALA A 88 4.18 12.81 6.36
CA ALA A 88 3.60 11.54 6.77
C ALA A 88 3.01 11.63 8.18
N GLN A 89 1.74 11.27 8.35
CA GLN A 89 1.02 11.41 9.63
C GLN A 89 1.66 10.62 10.76
N LYS A 90 2.13 9.40 10.48
CA LYS A 90 2.68 8.50 11.50
C LYS A 90 4.08 8.90 11.95
N THR A 91 4.95 9.32 11.05
CA THR A 91 6.38 9.58 11.32
C THR A 91 6.69 11.06 11.45
N LYS A 92 5.77 11.93 11.07
CA LYS A 92 5.96 13.39 10.99
C LYS A 92 7.13 13.82 10.11
N ALA A 93 7.62 12.91 9.28
CA ALA A 93 8.68 13.18 8.32
C ALA A 93 8.10 13.72 7.02
N GLU A 94 8.82 14.66 6.40
CA GLU A 94 8.54 15.07 5.03
C GLU A 94 8.91 13.94 4.07
N VAL A 95 8.00 13.68 3.14
CA VAL A 95 8.15 12.65 2.11
C VAL A 95 8.07 13.33 0.75
N ARG A 96 9.08 13.07 -0.09
CA ARG A 96 9.14 13.58 -1.47
C ARG A 96 9.17 12.40 -2.43
N VAL A 97 8.16 12.29 -3.29
CA VAL A 97 7.99 11.19 -4.24
C VAL A 97 7.88 11.74 -5.66
N PRO A 98 8.56 11.17 -6.66
CA PRO A 98 8.37 11.57 -8.05
C PRO A 98 6.90 11.46 -8.47
N LEU A 99 6.38 12.50 -9.11
CA LEU A 99 5.00 12.53 -9.59
C LEU A 99 4.84 11.63 -10.82
N HIS A 100 4.19 10.49 -10.64
CA HIS A 100 3.86 9.60 -11.75
C HIS A 100 2.81 10.24 -12.67
N LYS A 101 3.03 10.20 -13.99
CA LYS A 101 2.15 10.87 -14.99
C LYS A 101 0.67 10.49 -14.85
N LYS A 102 0.39 9.21 -14.55
CA LYS A 102 -0.96 8.68 -14.39
C LYS A 102 -1.62 9.07 -13.05
N LEU A 103 -0.90 9.70 -12.14
CA LEU A 103 -1.41 10.05 -10.82
C LEU A 103 -2.22 11.36 -10.81
N ARG A 104 -1.90 12.29 -11.71
CA ARG A 104 -2.54 13.62 -11.75
C ARG A 104 -4.08 13.59 -11.71
N PRO A 105 -4.80 12.71 -12.46
CA PRO A 105 -6.25 12.65 -12.42
C PRO A 105 -6.85 12.22 -11.08
N PHE A 106 -6.03 11.61 -10.21
CA PHE A 106 -6.44 11.12 -8.89
C PHE A 106 -6.09 12.09 -7.75
N LEU A 107 -5.35 13.16 -8.06
CA LEU A 107 -5.08 14.26 -7.14
C LEU A 107 -6.23 15.27 -7.23
N VAL A 108 -7.28 15.05 -6.46
CA VAL A 108 -8.45 15.92 -6.43
C VAL A 108 -8.71 16.38 -5.00
N CYS A 109 -9.09 17.64 -4.84
CA CYS A 109 -9.64 18.12 -3.58
C CYS A 109 -11.09 17.66 -3.51
N GLY A 110 -11.40 16.76 -2.59
CA GLY A 110 -12.71 16.23 -2.27
C GLY A 110 -13.78 16.41 -3.36
N THR A 111 -14.29 15.34 -3.89
CA THR A 111 -15.46 15.46 -4.78
C THR A 111 -16.70 15.43 -3.90
N ALA A 112 -17.72 16.23 -4.24
CA ALA A 112 -19.00 16.25 -3.55
C ALA A 112 -19.66 14.86 -3.40
N ASP A 113 -19.23 13.92 -4.23
CA ASP A 113 -19.71 12.55 -4.31
C ASP A 113 -18.89 11.55 -3.46
N GLU A 114 -17.82 11.97 -2.79
CA GLU A 114 -17.04 11.08 -1.94
C GLU A 114 -17.69 10.91 -0.56
N PRO A 115 -17.60 9.69 0.04
CA PRO A 115 -18.18 9.46 1.35
C PRO A 115 -17.52 10.39 2.40
N VAL A 116 -18.34 11.15 3.10
CA VAL A 116 -17.87 12.04 4.19
C VAL A 116 -17.24 11.19 5.29
N GLY A 117 -15.99 11.52 5.67
CA GLY A 117 -15.26 10.79 6.69
C GLY A 117 -14.58 9.50 6.20
N GLY A 118 -14.65 9.21 4.90
CA GLY A 118 -13.99 8.05 4.30
C GLY A 118 -14.77 6.74 4.50
N VAL A 119 -14.07 5.64 4.31
CA VAL A 119 -14.62 4.27 4.38
C VAL A 119 -13.82 3.46 5.40
N VAL A 120 -14.50 2.75 6.29
CA VAL A 120 -13.86 1.88 7.29
C VAL A 120 -13.01 0.81 6.61
N ASP A 121 -11.81 0.53 7.14
CA ASP A 121 -10.79 -0.37 6.54
C ASP A 121 -11.35 -1.73 6.08
N VAL A 122 -12.23 -2.34 6.86
CA VAL A 122 -12.82 -3.65 6.51
C VAL A 122 -13.67 -3.53 5.25
N TYR A 123 -14.49 -2.49 5.17
CA TYR A 123 -15.35 -2.23 4.02
C TYR A 123 -14.55 -1.76 2.81
N PHE A 124 -13.54 -0.91 3.03
CA PHE A 124 -12.58 -0.52 2.00
C PHE A 124 -11.95 -1.76 1.32
N ASN A 125 -11.42 -2.69 2.12
CA ASN A 125 -10.79 -3.90 1.60
C ASN A 125 -11.79 -4.83 0.90
N LYS A 126 -13.05 -4.86 1.32
CA LYS A 126 -14.11 -5.63 0.65
C LYS A 126 -14.35 -5.06 -0.76
N VAL A 127 -14.66 -3.76 -0.86
CA VAL A 127 -14.93 -3.08 -2.13
C VAL A 127 -13.69 -3.13 -3.05
N LEU A 128 -12.49 -2.95 -2.51
CA LEU A 128 -11.25 -3.07 -3.27
C LEU A 128 -11.10 -4.45 -3.93
N ARG A 129 -11.43 -5.54 -3.23
CA ARG A 129 -11.39 -6.89 -3.80
C ARG A 129 -12.44 -7.09 -4.89
N GLU A 130 -13.62 -6.52 -4.73
CA GLU A 130 -14.66 -6.53 -5.75
C GLU A 130 -14.19 -5.80 -7.02
N ILE A 131 -13.61 -4.62 -6.88
CA ILE A 131 -12.99 -3.87 -8.00
C ILE A 131 -11.89 -4.71 -8.67
N CYS A 132 -10.96 -5.28 -7.88
CA CYS A 132 -9.89 -6.13 -8.41
C CYS A 132 -10.41 -7.37 -9.15
N SER A 133 -11.49 -7.97 -8.66
CA SER A 133 -12.16 -9.08 -9.34
C SER A 133 -12.75 -8.66 -10.68
N ASN A 134 -13.42 -7.51 -10.71
CA ASN A 134 -14.00 -6.95 -11.93
C ASN A 134 -12.94 -6.54 -12.96
N CYS A 135 -11.74 -6.19 -12.49
CA CYS A 135 -10.58 -5.91 -13.36
C CYS A 135 -9.86 -7.19 -13.85
N GLY A 136 -10.34 -8.40 -13.53
CA GLY A 136 -9.71 -9.65 -13.95
C GLY A 136 -8.38 -9.95 -13.25
N ILE A 137 -8.15 -9.44 -12.03
CA ILE A 137 -6.93 -9.71 -11.24
C ILE A 137 -7.11 -11.07 -10.53
N ASP A 138 -7.21 -12.13 -11.27
CA ASP A 138 -7.59 -13.48 -10.82
C ASP A 138 -6.45 -14.50 -10.86
N THR A 139 -5.26 -14.12 -11.30
CA THR A 139 -4.06 -14.99 -11.29
C THR A 139 -3.96 -15.76 -9.98
N ARG A 140 -3.78 -17.07 -10.05
CA ARG A 140 -3.71 -17.92 -8.88
C ARG A 140 -2.41 -17.71 -8.13
N VAL A 141 -2.51 -17.37 -6.85
CA VAL A 141 -1.36 -17.13 -5.96
C VAL A 141 -1.44 -18.01 -4.72
N LYS A 142 -0.28 -18.29 -4.12
CA LYS A 142 -0.15 -18.99 -2.84
C LYS A 142 0.42 -18.03 -1.81
N VAL A 143 -0.31 -17.81 -0.73
CA VAL A 143 0.04 -16.85 0.33
C VAL A 143 0.14 -17.56 1.67
N PHE A 144 1.12 -17.20 2.48
CA PHE A 144 1.20 -17.69 3.86
C PHE A 144 0.45 -16.71 4.78
N LYS A 145 -0.59 -17.19 5.45
CA LYS A 145 -1.42 -16.39 6.35
C LYS A 145 -1.80 -17.20 7.59
N CYS A 146 -1.66 -16.59 8.76
CA CYS A 146 -2.01 -17.22 10.05
C CYS A 146 -1.43 -18.64 10.22
N GLY A 147 -0.16 -18.85 9.84
CA GLY A 147 0.53 -20.13 10.01
C GLY A 147 0.21 -21.20 8.94
N LYS A 148 -0.61 -20.87 7.95
CA LYS A 148 -1.03 -21.80 6.87
C LYS A 148 -0.82 -21.19 5.50
N TYR A 149 -0.65 -22.06 4.50
CA TYR A 149 -0.67 -21.64 3.10
C TYR A 149 -2.09 -21.65 2.57
N GLU A 150 -2.54 -20.52 2.06
CA GLU A 150 -3.80 -20.38 1.33
C GLU A 150 -3.51 -20.17 -0.16
N SER A 151 -4.27 -20.80 -1.05
CA SER A 151 -4.17 -20.61 -2.50
C SER A 151 -5.52 -20.14 -3.04
N GLY A 152 -5.47 -19.17 -3.96
CA GLY A 152 -6.69 -18.64 -4.55
C GLY A 152 -6.39 -17.54 -5.57
N PRO A 153 -7.42 -16.94 -6.17
CA PRO A 153 -7.26 -15.82 -7.07
C PRO A 153 -6.69 -14.62 -6.32
N LYS A 154 -5.81 -13.89 -6.98
CA LYS A 154 -4.99 -12.79 -6.42
C LYS A 154 -5.84 -11.71 -5.74
N PHE A 155 -6.98 -11.35 -6.34
CA PHE A 155 -7.87 -10.33 -5.77
C PHE A 155 -8.32 -10.63 -4.34
N LYS A 156 -8.47 -11.90 -3.94
CA LYS A 156 -8.86 -12.29 -2.57
C LYS A 156 -7.85 -11.87 -1.50
N PHE A 157 -6.59 -11.73 -1.89
CA PHE A 157 -5.48 -11.41 -0.99
C PHE A 157 -5.05 -9.94 -1.06
N VAL A 158 -5.74 -9.14 -1.88
CA VAL A 158 -5.50 -7.69 -1.97
C VAL A 158 -6.08 -6.98 -0.75
N SER A 159 -5.34 -5.99 -0.27
CA SER A 159 -5.73 -5.07 0.80
C SER A 159 -5.12 -3.70 0.53
N SER A 160 -5.49 -2.67 1.30
CA SER A 160 -4.89 -1.34 1.21
C SER A 160 -3.36 -1.41 1.22
N HIS A 161 -2.74 -2.14 2.14
CA HIS A 161 -1.29 -2.31 2.17
C HIS A 161 -0.68 -2.91 0.89
N THR A 162 -1.47 -3.59 0.07
CA THR A 162 -0.99 -4.12 -1.22
C THR A 162 -0.60 -3.01 -2.18
N GLY A 163 -1.30 -1.87 -2.17
CA GLY A 163 -0.95 -0.72 -3.00
C GLY A 163 0.47 -0.23 -2.75
N ARG A 164 0.78 0.09 -1.50
CA ARG A 164 2.13 0.53 -1.10
C ARG A 164 3.22 -0.51 -1.39
N ARG A 165 2.90 -1.80 -1.21
CA ARG A 165 3.81 -2.91 -1.56
C ARG A 165 4.04 -2.98 -3.06
N SER A 166 3.00 -2.77 -3.87
CA SER A 166 3.10 -2.73 -5.33
C SER A 166 4.02 -1.61 -5.78
N PHE A 167 3.89 -0.42 -5.20
CA PHE A 167 4.81 0.70 -5.45
C PHE A 167 6.26 0.32 -5.22
N ALA A 168 6.60 -0.17 -4.02
CA ALA A 168 7.96 -0.54 -3.65
C ALA A 168 8.52 -1.67 -4.55
N THR A 169 7.71 -2.72 -4.80
CA THR A 169 8.13 -3.86 -5.61
C THR A 169 8.37 -3.47 -7.08
N ASN A 170 7.49 -2.67 -7.66
CA ASN A 170 7.62 -2.23 -9.04
C ASN A 170 8.81 -1.28 -9.24
N LEU A 171 9.10 -0.41 -8.26
CA LEU A 171 10.31 0.43 -8.27
C LEU A 171 11.58 -0.43 -8.16
N SER A 172 11.61 -1.37 -7.23
CA SER A 172 12.75 -2.30 -7.07
C SER A 172 13.02 -3.08 -8.36
N LYS A 173 11.98 -3.56 -9.05
CA LYS A 173 12.12 -4.23 -10.36
C LYS A 173 12.66 -3.33 -11.46
N LYS A 174 12.45 -2.02 -11.36
CA LYS A 174 13.00 -1.01 -12.27
C LYS A 174 14.41 -0.57 -11.88
N GLY A 175 15.03 -1.22 -10.90
CA GLY A 175 16.41 -0.96 -10.48
C GLY A 175 16.57 0.19 -9.48
N VAL A 176 15.47 0.71 -8.92
CA VAL A 176 15.55 1.71 -7.85
C VAL A 176 15.94 1.01 -6.55
N PRO A 177 17.05 1.42 -5.88
CA PRO A 177 17.45 0.83 -4.60
C PRO A 177 16.34 0.99 -3.56
N VAL A 178 16.11 -0.04 -2.77
CA VAL A 178 15.23 0.01 -1.59
C VAL A 178 16.14 0.06 -0.37
N GLU A 179 16.23 1.23 0.27
CA GLU A 179 16.91 1.42 1.55
C GLU A 179 15.98 1.11 2.74
#